data_2864fdbcf0dc82960fee8b9befc6ffc5
#
_entry.id   2864fdbcf0dc82960fee8b9befc6ffc5
#
_cell.length_a   1.000
_cell.length_b   1.000
_cell.length_c   1.000
_cell.angle_alpha   90.00
_cell.angle_beta   90.00
_cell.angle_gamma   90.00
#
_symmetry.space_group_name_H-M   'P 1'
#
loop_
_entity.id
_entity.type
_entity.pdbx_description
1 polymer ?
#
loop_
_entity_poly.entity_id
_entity_poly.type
_entity_poly.pdbx_seq_one_letter_code
_entity_poly.pdbx_strand_id
1 'polypeptide(L)'
;MKKSLAIALGALLAASPAIAQEEAVLNVYNWSDYIAEDTIANFEAETGIKVNYDVYDNNEIVDAKLLAGNSGYDIVVPSGNFLERQIKAGLILPLDKSKLTNLGNLDPAVMATATAQDPDNAHAVPYMINTIGLGYNVEKVTAALGADAPLDSWDLLFDPEVVSKLASCGVAVLDSSSEVMGIANHYLGLDPNSESSEDLAAAEALMNSIKPHIRYFHSSQYIDDLGNGEICLALGYSGDIFIASDNAGDGVEIQYLIPEEGAATLFDFLAIPADAPHPDNAHKFINYILEPEVVAAITNYVYYANPNLPALEFVDEEVKSNPGIYPPEETIAKAFVMQAHTPDYEETLTRTWTRIKTGQ
;
A
#
# COMPACT_ATOMS: atom_id res chain seq x y z
N MET A 1 -6.80 -21.70 86.94
CA MET A 1 -5.91 -21.72 85.81
C MET A 1 -6.77 -21.63 84.52
N LYS A 2 -6.89 -20.41 83.93
CA LYS A 2 -7.67 -20.19 82.67
C LYS A 2 -6.65 -20.02 81.57
N LYS A 3 -6.63 -20.96 80.61
CA LYS A 3 -5.82 -20.85 79.35
C LYS A 3 -6.59 -20.07 78.31
N SER A 4 -6.10 -18.90 77.99
CA SER A 4 -6.61 -18.10 76.85
C SER A 4 -5.99 -18.59 75.51
N LEU A 5 -6.82 -18.99 74.57
CA LEU A 5 -6.46 -19.41 73.24
C LEU A 5 -6.52 -18.18 72.34
N ALA A 6 -5.38 -17.69 71.84
CA ALA A 6 -5.30 -16.63 70.88
C ALA A 6 -5.45 -17.18 69.43
N ILE A 7 -6.51 -16.82 68.76
CA ILE A 7 -6.71 -17.15 67.33
C ILE A 7 -6.01 -16.08 66.52
N ALA A 8 -4.93 -16.46 65.81
CA ALA A 8 -4.27 -15.60 64.83
C ALA A 8 -5.05 -15.68 63.50
N LEU A 9 -5.71 -14.58 63.13
CA LEU A 9 -6.41 -14.43 61.86
C LEU A 9 -5.36 -14.06 60.79
N GLY A 10 -4.94 -15.02 59.99
CA GLY A 10 -4.05 -14.79 58.85
C GLY A 10 -4.81 -14.15 57.72
N ALA A 11 -4.52 -12.87 57.41
CA ALA A 11 -5.02 -12.18 56.20
C ALA A 11 -4.26 -12.75 54.97
N LEU A 12 -4.94 -13.56 54.16
CA LEU A 12 -4.49 -13.87 52.80
C LEU A 12 -4.66 -12.60 51.94
N LEU A 13 -3.56 -11.91 51.66
CA LEU A 13 -3.48 -10.93 50.59
C LEU A 13 -3.55 -11.70 49.25
N ALA A 14 -4.70 -11.64 48.59
CA ALA A 14 -4.81 -12.07 47.20
C ALA A 14 -4.00 -11.09 46.32
N ALA A 15 -2.80 -11.51 45.94
CA ALA A 15 -2.04 -10.83 44.91
C ALA A 15 -2.79 -11.04 43.58
N SER A 16 -3.50 -10.02 43.13
CA SER A 16 -3.95 -9.96 41.73
C SER A 16 -2.70 -10.00 40.85
N PRO A 17 -2.67 -10.82 39.77
CA PRO A 17 -1.58 -10.74 38.81
C PRO A 17 -1.61 -9.32 38.23
N ALA A 18 -0.56 -8.55 38.48
CA ALA A 18 -0.33 -7.33 37.73
C ALA A 18 -0.10 -7.78 36.27
N ILE A 19 -1.05 -7.50 35.36
CA ILE A 19 -0.79 -7.58 33.93
C ILE A 19 0.33 -6.59 33.71
N ALA A 20 1.51 -7.09 33.32
CA ALA A 20 2.63 -6.24 32.99
C ALA A 20 2.15 -5.33 31.84
N GLN A 21 2.12 -4.04 32.10
CA GLN A 21 1.79 -3.06 31.06
C GLN A 21 2.91 -3.13 30.02
N GLU A 22 2.55 -3.16 28.72
CA GLU A 22 3.53 -3.09 27.65
C GLU A 22 4.42 -1.84 27.79
N GLU A 23 5.66 -1.93 27.32
CA GLU A 23 6.49 -0.73 27.18
C GLU A 23 5.74 0.31 26.33
N ALA A 24 5.91 1.59 26.66
CA ALA A 24 5.28 2.68 25.91
C ALA A 24 6.05 2.95 24.60
N VAL A 25 6.17 1.94 23.76
CA VAL A 25 6.86 1.93 22.46
C VAL A 25 5.97 1.27 21.42
N LEU A 26 6.07 1.72 20.17
CA LEU A 26 5.43 1.14 19.00
C LEU A 26 6.41 1.16 17.83
N ASN A 27 6.58 0.03 17.16
CA ASN A 27 7.43 -0.10 15.97
C ASN A 27 6.55 -0.26 14.75
N VAL A 28 6.54 0.75 13.87
CA VAL A 28 5.73 0.80 12.67
C VAL A 28 6.62 0.59 11.45
N TYR A 29 6.20 -0.27 10.53
CA TYR A 29 6.82 -0.46 9.22
C TYR A 29 5.77 -0.20 8.16
N ASN A 30 5.85 0.96 7.53
CA ASN A 30 4.88 1.45 6.57
C ASN A 30 5.56 1.76 5.22
N TRP A 31 4.78 2.09 4.23
CA TRP A 31 5.26 2.60 2.96
C TRP A 31 5.96 3.96 3.15
N SER A 32 6.92 4.26 2.28
CA SER A 32 7.41 5.63 2.14
C SER A 32 6.26 6.55 1.72
N ASP A 33 6.28 7.79 2.18
CA ASP A 33 5.32 8.84 1.81
C ASP A 33 3.84 8.47 2.02
N TYR A 34 3.51 7.74 3.11
CA TYR A 34 2.19 7.13 3.32
C TYR A 34 1.54 7.48 4.66
N ILE A 35 1.94 8.59 5.27
CA ILE A 35 1.39 9.16 6.51
C ILE A 35 1.63 10.67 6.54
N ALA A 36 0.74 11.46 7.15
CA ALA A 36 0.96 12.89 7.31
C ALA A 36 2.04 13.21 8.35
N GLU A 37 2.78 14.29 8.14
CA GLU A 37 3.98 14.65 8.91
C GLU A 37 3.75 14.75 10.43
N ASP A 38 2.58 15.20 10.85
CA ASP A 38 2.25 15.44 12.26
C ASP A 38 1.54 14.25 12.94
N THR A 39 1.09 13.23 12.18
CA THR A 39 0.30 12.11 12.70
C THR A 39 1.02 11.37 13.83
N ILE A 40 2.31 11.07 13.65
CA ILE A 40 3.12 10.37 14.67
C ILE A 40 3.29 11.24 15.92
N ALA A 41 3.63 12.53 15.74
CA ALA A 41 3.83 13.44 16.87
C ALA A 41 2.54 13.63 17.69
N ASN A 42 1.39 13.71 17.02
CA ASN A 42 0.08 13.83 17.64
C ASN A 42 -0.28 12.56 18.42
N PHE A 43 -0.08 11.37 17.85
CA PHE A 43 -0.26 10.10 18.55
C PHE A 43 0.63 9.96 19.79
N GLU A 44 1.91 10.32 19.69
CA GLU A 44 2.85 10.31 20.82
C GLU A 44 2.39 11.27 21.93
N ALA A 45 1.93 12.48 21.56
CA ALA A 45 1.48 13.48 22.52
C ALA A 45 0.20 13.04 23.26
N GLU A 46 -0.71 12.37 22.58
CA GLU A 46 -1.97 11.90 23.14
C GLU A 46 -1.77 10.68 24.05
N THR A 47 -0.96 9.71 23.63
CA THR A 47 -0.87 8.40 24.27
C THR A 47 0.34 8.24 25.18
N GLY A 48 1.37 9.04 24.98
CA GLY A 48 2.69 8.88 25.63
C GLY A 48 3.49 7.68 25.08
N ILE A 49 3.03 7.03 24.01
CA ILE A 49 3.71 5.90 23.37
C ILE A 49 4.68 6.46 22.32
N LYS A 50 5.95 6.09 22.43
CA LYS A 50 6.99 6.46 21.47
C LYS A 50 6.91 5.60 20.22
N VAL A 51 6.95 6.21 19.04
CA VAL A 51 6.88 5.52 17.75
C VAL A 51 8.26 5.47 17.09
N ASN A 52 8.73 4.28 16.78
CA ASN A 52 9.82 4.04 15.83
C ASN A 52 9.17 3.76 14.48
N TYR A 53 9.46 4.59 13.49
CA TYR A 53 8.80 4.53 12.19
C TYR A 53 9.84 4.26 11.11
N ASP A 54 9.77 3.07 10.52
CA ASP A 54 10.60 2.64 9.40
C ASP A 54 9.74 2.53 8.14
N VAL A 55 10.39 2.67 6.98
CA VAL A 55 9.68 2.66 5.69
C VAL A 55 10.21 1.58 4.74
N TYR A 56 9.35 1.17 3.81
CA TYR A 56 9.67 0.32 2.66
C TYR A 56 8.97 0.85 1.40
N ASP A 57 9.34 0.33 0.23
CA ASP A 57 8.86 0.80 -1.07
C ASP A 57 8.19 -0.28 -1.94
N ASN A 58 8.16 -1.53 -1.47
CA ASN A 58 7.42 -2.62 -2.13
C ASN A 58 7.01 -3.72 -1.14
N ASN A 59 5.96 -4.46 -1.49
CA ASN A 59 5.41 -5.53 -0.65
C ASN A 59 6.38 -6.69 -0.43
N GLU A 60 7.24 -7.01 -1.40
CA GLU A 60 8.19 -8.11 -1.33
C GLU A 60 9.19 -7.92 -0.18
N ILE A 61 9.54 -6.68 0.14
CA ILE A 61 10.44 -6.35 1.26
C ILE A 61 9.78 -6.66 2.60
N VAL A 62 8.53 -6.20 2.81
CA VAL A 62 7.83 -6.47 4.08
C VAL A 62 7.52 -7.95 4.22
N ASP A 63 7.13 -8.62 3.14
CA ASP A 63 6.85 -10.05 3.13
C ASP A 63 8.09 -10.89 3.51
N ALA A 64 9.23 -10.61 2.89
CA ALA A 64 10.50 -11.26 3.23
C ALA A 64 10.89 -11.03 4.70
N LYS A 65 10.63 -9.83 5.24
CA LYS A 65 10.89 -9.48 6.63
C LYS A 65 10.05 -10.31 7.59
N LEU A 66 8.75 -10.47 7.31
CA LEU A 66 7.83 -11.27 8.14
C LEU A 66 8.15 -12.77 8.04
N LEU A 67 8.45 -13.27 6.84
CA LEU A 67 8.82 -14.67 6.62
C LEU A 67 10.12 -15.06 7.35
N ALA A 68 11.06 -14.13 7.50
CA ALA A 68 12.28 -14.37 8.26
C ALA A 68 12.03 -14.55 9.76
N GLY A 69 10.90 -14.07 10.28
CA GLY A 69 10.54 -14.08 11.70
C GLY A 69 11.35 -13.10 12.54
N ASN A 70 10.89 -12.84 13.76
CA ASN A 70 11.43 -11.79 14.64
C ASN A 70 11.52 -10.43 13.91
N SER A 71 10.41 -10.04 13.32
CA SER A 71 10.32 -8.81 12.53
C SER A 71 10.70 -7.59 13.37
N GLY A 72 10.32 -7.58 14.65
CA GLY A 72 10.50 -6.48 15.58
C GLY A 72 9.48 -5.36 15.40
N TYR A 73 8.54 -5.50 14.47
CA TYR A 73 7.49 -4.53 14.22
C TYR A 73 6.18 -4.90 14.92
N ASP A 74 5.41 -3.87 15.26
CA ASP A 74 4.08 -3.96 15.86
C ASP A 74 2.98 -3.71 14.83
N ILE A 75 3.28 -2.90 13.83
CA ILE A 75 2.39 -2.59 12.69
C ILE A 75 3.15 -2.81 11.39
N VAL A 76 2.48 -3.43 10.43
CA VAL A 76 2.86 -3.51 9.01
C VAL A 76 1.67 -3.13 8.14
N VAL A 77 1.93 -2.68 6.92
CA VAL A 77 0.88 -2.17 6.02
C VAL A 77 0.94 -2.87 4.65
N PRO A 78 0.64 -4.17 4.58
CA PRO A 78 0.66 -4.91 3.31
C PRO A 78 -0.53 -4.57 2.43
N SER A 79 -0.36 -4.69 1.11
CA SER A 79 -1.46 -4.74 0.16
C SER A 79 -2.21 -6.07 0.25
N GLY A 80 -3.48 -6.09 -0.15
CA GLY A 80 -4.41 -7.18 0.14
C GLY A 80 -3.97 -8.56 -0.34
N ASN A 81 -3.34 -8.68 -1.52
CA ASN A 81 -2.82 -9.94 -2.03
C ASN A 81 -1.67 -10.50 -1.16
N PHE A 82 -0.81 -9.62 -0.61
CA PHE A 82 0.23 -10.01 0.33
C PHE A 82 -0.34 -10.31 1.71
N LEU A 83 -1.31 -9.52 2.19
CA LEU A 83 -2.02 -9.78 3.44
C LEU A 83 -2.64 -11.18 3.45
N GLU A 84 -3.35 -11.54 2.37
CA GLU A 84 -3.99 -12.86 2.23
C GLU A 84 -2.97 -14.00 2.40
N ARG A 85 -1.80 -13.87 1.76
CA ARG A 85 -0.70 -14.83 1.86
C ARG A 85 -0.11 -14.88 3.25
N GLN A 86 0.11 -13.73 3.87
CA GLN A 86 0.65 -13.60 5.23
C GLN A 86 -0.30 -14.19 6.29
N ILE A 87 -1.61 -14.00 6.12
CA ILE A 87 -2.62 -14.63 7.00
C ILE A 87 -2.57 -16.15 6.86
N LYS A 88 -2.55 -16.67 5.62
CA LYS A 88 -2.45 -18.13 5.37
C LYS A 88 -1.18 -18.74 5.93
N ALA A 89 -0.08 -17.99 5.97
CA ALA A 89 1.19 -18.39 6.56
C ALA A 89 1.24 -18.23 8.10
N GLY A 90 0.20 -17.66 8.73
CA GLY A 90 0.15 -17.43 10.16
C GLY A 90 1.08 -16.31 10.65
N LEU A 91 1.40 -15.35 9.77
CA LEU A 91 2.32 -14.24 10.06
C LEU A 91 1.61 -13.00 10.64
N ILE A 92 0.29 -12.96 10.63
CA ILE A 92 -0.53 -11.85 11.12
C ILE A 92 -1.42 -12.31 12.27
N LEU A 93 -1.51 -11.51 13.33
CA LEU A 93 -2.39 -11.76 14.46
C LEU A 93 -3.85 -11.44 14.13
N PRO A 94 -4.81 -12.23 14.65
CA PRO A 94 -6.20 -11.79 14.70
C PRO A 94 -6.36 -10.52 15.54
N LEU A 95 -7.15 -9.56 15.05
CA LEU A 95 -7.42 -8.32 15.78
C LEU A 95 -8.39 -8.53 16.95
N ASP A 96 -8.09 -7.90 18.08
CA ASP A 96 -9.08 -7.72 19.15
C ASP A 96 -9.99 -6.52 18.80
N LYS A 97 -11.08 -6.81 18.09
CA LYS A 97 -12.05 -5.78 17.64
C LYS A 97 -12.68 -5.00 18.79
N SER A 98 -12.64 -5.51 20.03
CA SER A 98 -13.15 -4.78 21.19
C SER A 98 -12.30 -3.54 21.57
N LYS A 99 -11.05 -3.49 21.07
CA LYS A 99 -10.13 -2.35 21.23
C LYS A 99 -10.24 -1.32 20.11
N LEU A 100 -10.96 -1.65 19.03
CA LEU A 100 -11.11 -0.82 17.84
C LEU A 100 -12.48 -0.12 17.82
N THR A 101 -12.67 0.86 18.70
CA THR A 101 -13.97 1.56 18.86
C THR A 101 -14.37 2.35 17.61
N ASN A 102 -13.40 2.75 16.79
CA ASN A 102 -13.58 3.52 15.55
C ASN A 102 -13.77 2.63 14.31
N LEU A 103 -13.76 1.30 14.46
CA LEU A 103 -13.94 0.35 13.33
C LEU A 103 -15.28 0.58 12.59
N GLY A 104 -16.29 1.02 13.29
CA GLY A 104 -17.61 1.33 12.71
C GLY A 104 -17.64 2.54 11.76
N ASN A 105 -16.56 3.31 11.66
CA ASN A 105 -16.41 4.43 10.72
C ASN A 105 -16.11 3.96 9.28
N LEU A 106 -15.67 2.71 9.11
CA LEU A 106 -15.31 2.19 7.79
C LEU A 106 -16.53 1.88 6.94
N ASP A 107 -16.40 2.14 5.63
CA ASP A 107 -17.45 1.87 4.65
C ASP A 107 -17.79 0.37 4.61
N PRO A 108 -19.06 -0.01 4.87
CA PRO A 108 -19.48 -1.40 4.80
C PRO A 108 -19.24 -2.07 3.44
N ALA A 109 -19.26 -1.31 2.33
CA ALA A 109 -18.99 -1.84 1.00
C ALA A 109 -17.51 -2.21 0.84
N VAL A 110 -16.60 -1.35 1.32
CA VAL A 110 -15.16 -1.63 1.36
C VAL A 110 -14.88 -2.83 2.26
N MET A 111 -15.47 -2.86 3.46
CA MET A 111 -15.33 -3.99 4.38
C MET A 111 -15.82 -5.32 3.80
N ALA A 112 -16.91 -5.29 3.02
CA ALA A 112 -17.40 -6.47 2.32
C ALA A 112 -16.43 -6.93 1.23
N THR A 113 -15.83 -6.01 0.47
CA THR A 113 -14.81 -6.31 -0.55
C THR A 113 -13.55 -6.88 0.07
N ALA A 114 -13.10 -6.31 1.18
CA ALA A 114 -11.90 -6.73 1.92
C ALA A 114 -11.97 -8.19 2.43
N THR A 115 -13.18 -8.75 2.60
CA THR A 115 -13.34 -10.16 3.01
C THR A 115 -12.75 -11.17 2.02
N ALA A 116 -12.50 -10.76 0.79
CA ALA A 116 -11.83 -11.61 -0.19
C ALA A 116 -10.36 -11.89 0.21
N GLN A 117 -9.72 -10.95 0.87
CA GLN A 117 -8.31 -11.03 1.29
C GLN A 117 -8.15 -11.38 2.77
N ASP A 118 -9.07 -10.89 3.62
CA ASP A 118 -9.12 -11.21 5.05
C ASP A 118 -10.53 -11.70 5.43
N PRO A 119 -10.80 -13.01 5.44
CA PRO A 119 -12.10 -13.56 5.79
C PRO A 119 -12.61 -13.01 7.13
N ASP A 120 -13.86 -12.52 7.14
CA ASP A 120 -14.50 -11.87 8.29
C ASP A 120 -13.79 -10.58 8.77
N ASN A 121 -12.85 -10.03 7.98
CA ASN A 121 -11.97 -8.92 8.38
C ASN A 121 -11.36 -9.19 9.76
N ALA A 122 -10.82 -10.39 9.95
CA ALA A 122 -10.42 -10.87 11.27
C ALA A 122 -9.01 -10.41 11.68
N HIS A 123 -8.14 -10.06 10.73
CA HIS A 123 -6.71 -9.85 10.98
C HIS A 123 -6.23 -8.44 10.70
N ALA A 124 -6.93 -7.67 9.86
CA ALA A 124 -6.47 -6.38 9.41
C ALA A 124 -7.60 -5.37 9.24
N VAL A 125 -7.22 -4.11 9.13
CA VAL A 125 -8.15 -2.99 8.91
C VAL A 125 -7.77 -2.30 7.60
N PRO A 126 -8.70 -2.14 6.64
CA PRO A 126 -8.44 -1.33 5.45
C PRO A 126 -8.00 0.09 5.82
N TYR A 127 -6.88 0.52 5.24
CA TYR A 127 -6.24 1.80 5.52
C TYR A 127 -6.43 2.78 4.37
N MET A 128 -5.88 2.45 3.19
CA MET A 128 -5.98 3.26 1.98
C MET A 128 -6.39 2.41 0.78
N ILE A 129 -6.94 3.10 -0.22
CA ILE A 129 -7.34 2.55 -1.52
C ILE A 129 -6.59 3.33 -2.58
N ASN A 130 -5.92 2.62 -3.47
CA ASN A 130 -5.15 3.23 -4.54
C ASN A 130 -5.33 2.51 -5.87
N THR A 131 -4.87 3.16 -6.94
CA THR A 131 -4.77 2.56 -8.28
C THR A 131 -3.32 2.66 -8.76
N ILE A 132 -2.91 1.69 -9.59
CA ILE A 132 -1.65 1.78 -10.32
C ILE A 132 -1.96 2.28 -11.73
N GLY A 133 -1.34 3.39 -12.10
CA GLY A 133 -1.54 4.02 -13.40
C GLY A 133 -0.25 4.64 -13.92
N LEU A 134 -0.39 5.62 -14.80
CA LEU A 134 0.74 6.29 -15.42
C LEU A 134 0.81 7.77 -14.99
N GLY A 135 1.94 8.16 -14.39
CA GLY A 135 2.28 9.56 -14.15
C GLY A 135 3.14 10.09 -15.28
N TYR A 136 2.81 11.26 -15.81
CA TYR A 136 3.58 11.81 -16.92
C TYR A 136 3.73 13.32 -16.88
N ASN A 137 4.90 13.78 -17.36
CA ASN A 137 5.19 15.19 -17.57
C ASN A 137 4.55 15.63 -18.92
N VAL A 138 3.55 16.50 -18.85
CA VAL A 138 2.72 16.92 -19.98
C VAL A 138 3.55 17.52 -21.11
N GLU A 139 4.46 18.45 -20.79
CA GLU A 139 5.29 19.12 -21.79
C GLU A 139 6.20 18.14 -22.52
N LYS A 140 6.91 17.28 -21.78
CA LYS A 140 7.89 16.34 -22.35
C LYS A 140 7.24 15.25 -23.18
N VAL A 141 6.13 14.69 -22.70
CA VAL A 141 5.38 13.67 -23.44
C VAL A 141 4.77 14.26 -24.70
N THR A 142 4.15 15.45 -24.61
CA THR A 142 3.61 16.16 -25.79
C THR A 142 4.71 16.52 -26.80
N ALA A 143 5.88 16.94 -26.33
CA ALA A 143 7.01 17.24 -27.21
C ALA A 143 7.54 15.99 -27.93
N ALA A 144 7.52 14.81 -27.28
CA ALA A 144 8.02 13.57 -27.83
C ALA A 144 7.03 12.88 -28.80
N LEU A 145 5.74 12.88 -28.45
CA LEU A 145 4.69 12.11 -29.14
C LEU A 145 3.76 12.97 -30.01
N GLY A 146 3.66 14.27 -29.74
CA GLY A 146 2.72 15.16 -30.43
C GLY A 146 1.30 15.06 -29.90
N ALA A 147 0.34 15.57 -30.68
CA ALA A 147 -1.08 15.63 -30.30
C ALA A 147 -1.80 14.25 -30.32
N ASP A 148 -1.19 13.26 -30.98
CA ASP A 148 -1.75 11.91 -31.10
C ASP A 148 -1.20 10.95 -30.03
N ALA A 149 -0.66 11.48 -28.92
CA ALA A 149 -0.20 10.68 -27.79
C ALA A 149 -1.37 9.89 -27.17
N PRO A 150 -1.20 8.58 -26.87
CA PRO A 150 -2.26 7.75 -26.27
C PRO A 150 -2.35 8.03 -24.75
N LEU A 151 -2.82 9.24 -24.40
CA LEU A 151 -2.90 9.69 -22.99
C LEU A 151 -4.11 9.13 -22.25
N ASP A 152 -4.76 8.10 -22.77
CA ASP A 152 -5.90 7.39 -22.19
C ASP A 152 -5.69 5.86 -22.16
N SER A 153 -4.50 5.38 -22.51
CA SER A 153 -4.22 3.97 -22.74
C SER A 153 -2.90 3.51 -22.15
N TRP A 154 -2.81 2.23 -21.80
CA TRP A 154 -1.57 1.52 -21.47
C TRP A 154 -0.56 1.51 -22.64
N ASP A 155 -0.97 1.79 -23.88
CA ASP A 155 -0.08 1.94 -25.05
C ASP A 155 1.04 2.96 -24.79
N LEU A 156 0.80 3.95 -23.93
CA LEU A 156 1.80 4.95 -23.57
C LEU A 156 3.08 4.33 -22.98
N LEU A 157 2.95 3.17 -22.27
CA LEU A 157 4.07 2.43 -21.70
C LEU A 157 4.37 1.14 -22.47
N PHE A 158 3.33 0.35 -22.82
CA PHE A 158 3.52 -1.02 -23.30
C PHE A 158 3.64 -1.17 -24.81
N ASP A 159 3.31 -0.14 -25.62
CA ASP A 159 3.64 -0.14 -27.04
C ASP A 159 5.12 0.26 -27.24
N PRO A 160 5.99 -0.65 -27.75
CA PRO A 160 7.40 -0.36 -27.98
C PRO A 160 7.64 0.82 -28.96
N GLU A 161 6.74 1.05 -29.92
CA GLU A 161 6.86 2.16 -30.86
C GLU A 161 6.55 3.51 -30.20
N VAL A 162 5.71 3.52 -29.17
CA VAL A 162 5.38 4.71 -28.37
C VAL A 162 6.44 4.98 -27.32
N VAL A 163 6.71 4.01 -26.44
CA VAL A 163 7.62 4.20 -25.30
C VAL A 163 9.07 4.46 -25.75
N SER A 164 9.49 3.94 -26.92
CA SER A 164 10.82 4.22 -27.47
C SER A 164 11.10 5.70 -27.70
N LYS A 165 10.06 6.48 -28.02
CA LYS A 165 10.17 7.93 -28.21
C LYS A 165 10.34 8.69 -26.89
N LEU A 166 9.91 8.09 -25.77
CA LEU A 166 10.02 8.63 -24.43
C LEU A 166 11.34 8.24 -23.74
N ALA A 167 12.11 7.30 -24.31
CA ALA A 167 13.35 6.82 -23.70
C ALA A 167 14.36 7.94 -23.41
N SER A 168 14.44 8.97 -24.25
CA SER A 168 15.37 10.10 -24.07
C SER A 168 15.01 10.99 -22.89
N CYS A 169 13.71 11.22 -22.61
CA CYS A 169 13.26 11.98 -21.45
C CYS A 169 13.15 11.15 -20.18
N GLY A 170 13.14 9.83 -20.29
CA GLY A 170 13.21 8.88 -19.17
C GLY A 170 11.87 8.28 -18.80
N VAL A 171 11.88 6.95 -18.65
CA VAL A 171 10.74 6.13 -18.28
C VAL A 171 11.11 5.32 -17.05
N ALA A 172 10.30 5.36 -16.00
CA ALA A 172 10.44 4.55 -14.79
C ALA A 172 9.29 3.56 -14.68
N VAL A 173 9.58 2.41 -14.08
CA VAL A 173 8.59 1.36 -13.82
C VAL A 173 8.77 0.89 -12.37
N LEU A 174 7.67 0.56 -11.70
CA LEU A 174 7.69 -0.03 -10.36
C LEU A 174 8.60 -1.27 -10.30
N ASP A 175 9.29 -1.47 -9.20
CA ASP A 175 10.03 -2.70 -8.91
C ASP A 175 9.19 -3.67 -8.07
N SER A 176 8.05 -4.07 -8.61
CA SER A 176 7.14 -5.07 -8.03
C SER A 176 6.76 -6.09 -9.08
N SER A 177 7.17 -7.33 -8.87
CA SER A 177 6.96 -8.41 -9.85
C SER A 177 5.49 -8.73 -10.06
N SER A 178 4.71 -8.83 -8.98
CA SER A 178 3.30 -9.21 -9.05
C SER A 178 2.45 -8.13 -9.73
N GLU A 179 2.67 -6.86 -9.37
CA GLU A 179 1.91 -5.74 -9.90
C GLU A 179 2.21 -5.49 -11.38
N VAL A 180 3.49 -5.37 -11.74
CA VAL A 180 3.88 -5.07 -13.11
C VAL A 180 3.51 -6.19 -14.08
N MET A 181 3.73 -7.45 -13.69
CA MET A 181 3.40 -8.59 -14.56
C MET A 181 1.88 -8.82 -14.65
N GLY A 182 1.12 -8.53 -13.58
CA GLY A 182 -0.34 -8.55 -13.62
C GLY A 182 -0.91 -7.48 -14.55
N ILE A 183 -0.37 -6.26 -14.52
CA ILE A 183 -0.75 -5.19 -15.45
C ILE A 183 -0.37 -5.54 -16.89
N ALA A 184 0.82 -6.13 -17.10
CA ALA A 184 1.23 -6.60 -18.42
C ALA A 184 0.29 -7.69 -18.98
N ASN A 185 -0.16 -8.64 -18.15
CA ASN A 185 -1.18 -9.61 -18.52
C ASN A 185 -2.50 -8.91 -18.90
N HIS A 186 -2.95 -7.96 -18.09
CA HIS A 186 -4.17 -7.21 -18.37
C HIS A 186 -4.10 -6.47 -19.71
N TYR A 187 -2.99 -5.79 -19.99
CA TYR A 187 -2.75 -5.13 -21.29
C TYR A 187 -2.81 -6.12 -22.48
N LEU A 188 -2.31 -7.35 -22.30
CA LEU A 188 -2.38 -8.41 -23.30
C LEU A 188 -3.79 -9.03 -23.44
N GLY A 189 -4.78 -8.59 -22.65
CA GLY A 189 -6.14 -9.17 -22.60
C GLY A 189 -6.19 -10.52 -21.91
N LEU A 190 -5.20 -10.83 -21.07
CA LEU A 190 -5.12 -12.03 -20.25
C LEU A 190 -5.65 -11.75 -18.84
N ASP A 191 -5.85 -12.80 -18.04
CA ASP A 191 -6.21 -12.64 -16.63
C ASP A 191 -5.00 -12.04 -15.86
N PRO A 192 -5.15 -10.86 -15.22
CA PRO A 192 -4.06 -10.25 -14.44
C PRO A 192 -3.55 -11.13 -13.31
N ASN A 193 -4.37 -12.05 -12.80
CA ASN A 193 -4.03 -12.99 -11.73
C ASN A 193 -3.68 -14.40 -12.24
N SER A 194 -3.39 -14.55 -13.54
CA SER A 194 -3.05 -15.84 -14.13
C SER A 194 -1.77 -16.44 -13.55
N GLU A 195 -1.82 -17.73 -13.20
CA GLU A 195 -0.66 -18.54 -12.83
C GLU A 195 -0.18 -19.44 -13.99
N SER A 196 -0.67 -19.18 -15.19
CA SER A 196 -0.26 -19.91 -16.39
C SER A 196 1.18 -19.57 -16.78
N SER A 197 2.00 -20.59 -17.02
CA SER A 197 3.37 -20.38 -17.54
C SER A 197 3.39 -19.78 -18.95
N GLU A 198 2.32 -19.96 -19.73
CA GLU A 198 2.14 -19.37 -21.06
C GLU A 198 1.89 -17.88 -20.98
N ASP A 199 1.00 -17.44 -20.06
CA ASP A 199 0.68 -16.05 -19.83
C ASP A 199 1.88 -15.31 -19.23
N LEU A 200 2.58 -15.93 -18.27
CA LEU A 200 3.82 -15.40 -17.73
C LEU A 200 4.90 -15.20 -18.82
N ALA A 201 5.02 -16.13 -19.76
CA ALA A 201 5.98 -15.99 -20.87
C ALA A 201 5.56 -14.89 -21.84
N ALA A 202 4.25 -14.67 -22.06
CA ALA A 202 3.73 -13.58 -22.87
C ALA A 202 4.03 -12.21 -22.24
N ALA A 203 3.77 -12.07 -20.94
CA ALA A 203 4.10 -10.87 -20.17
C ALA A 203 5.62 -10.61 -20.12
N GLU A 204 6.45 -11.66 -19.93
CA GLU A 204 7.91 -11.54 -20.01
C GLU A 204 8.38 -11.04 -21.39
N ALA A 205 7.78 -11.53 -22.46
CA ALA A 205 8.10 -11.10 -23.82
C ALA A 205 7.73 -9.61 -24.04
N LEU A 206 6.57 -9.19 -23.56
CA LEU A 206 6.16 -7.78 -23.59
C LEU A 206 7.13 -6.90 -22.82
N MET A 207 7.44 -7.24 -21.58
CA MET A 207 8.38 -6.47 -20.75
C MET A 207 9.77 -6.39 -21.38
N ASN A 208 10.27 -7.49 -21.96
CA ASN A 208 11.55 -7.49 -22.67
C ASN A 208 11.55 -6.60 -23.93
N SER A 209 10.40 -6.39 -24.59
CA SER A 209 10.27 -5.50 -25.74
C SER A 209 10.41 -4.02 -25.37
N ILE A 210 9.92 -3.63 -24.19
CA ILE A 210 9.94 -2.23 -23.72
C ILE A 210 11.16 -1.93 -22.83
N LYS A 211 11.76 -2.95 -22.20
CA LYS A 211 12.92 -2.79 -21.29
C LYS A 211 14.05 -1.88 -21.84
N PRO A 212 14.46 -1.95 -23.12
CA PRO A 212 15.51 -1.07 -23.65
C PRO A 212 15.20 0.42 -23.52
N HIS A 213 13.94 0.78 -23.28
CA HIS A 213 13.43 2.15 -23.20
C HIS A 213 13.19 2.57 -21.75
N ILE A 214 13.25 1.64 -20.78
CA ILE A 214 13.09 1.91 -19.34
C ILE A 214 14.42 2.35 -18.77
N ARG A 215 14.43 3.47 -18.07
CA ARG A 215 15.64 4.02 -17.42
C ARG A 215 16.00 3.24 -16.17
N TYR A 216 14.99 2.89 -15.35
CA TYR A 216 15.16 2.08 -14.14
C TYR A 216 13.83 1.46 -13.67
N PHE A 217 13.96 0.48 -12.78
CA PHE A 217 12.88 -0.10 -11.99
C PHE A 217 13.07 0.31 -10.52
N HIS A 218 12.11 1.03 -9.95
CA HIS A 218 12.10 1.45 -8.54
C HIS A 218 10.72 1.91 -8.12
N SER A 219 10.29 1.58 -6.87
CA SER A 219 8.92 1.83 -6.42
C SER A 219 8.73 3.13 -5.63
N SER A 220 9.77 3.96 -5.45
CA SER A 220 9.63 5.30 -4.83
C SER A 220 10.43 6.40 -5.52
N GLN A 221 11.61 6.13 -6.09
CA GLN A 221 12.49 7.14 -6.70
C GLN A 221 11.78 7.98 -7.78
N TYR A 222 10.81 7.40 -8.48
CA TYR A 222 10.09 8.08 -9.56
C TYR A 222 9.31 9.31 -9.08
N ILE A 223 8.96 9.40 -7.79
CA ILE A 223 8.24 10.53 -7.19
C ILE A 223 9.08 11.80 -7.36
N ASP A 224 10.30 11.78 -6.85
CA ASP A 224 11.22 12.91 -6.96
C ASP A 224 11.64 13.18 -8.40
N ASP A 225 11.98 12.13 -9.17
CA ASP A 225 12.48 12.28 -10.54
C ASP A 225 11.41 12.82 -11.49
N LEU A 226 10.13 12.47 -11.28
CA LEU A 226 9.01 13.02 -12.05
C LEU A 226 8.76 14.48 -11.67
N GLY A 227 8.68 14.80 -10.37
CA GLY A 227 8.49 16.16 -9.85
C GLY A 227 9.61 17.12 -10.26
N ASN A 228 10.86 16.66 -10.26
CA ASN A 228 12.02 17.43 -10.74
C ASN A 228 12.14 17.47 -12.28
N GLY A 229 11.30 16.72 -13.00
CA GLY A 229 11.35 16.62 -14.45
C GLY A 229 12.55 15.84 -14.97
N GLU A 230 13.20 14.98 -14.20
CA GLU A 230 14.30 14.13 -14.64
C GLU A 230 13.81 12.95 -15.49
N ILE A 231 12.57 12.51 -15.26
CA ILE A 231 11.85 11.55 -16.09
C ILE A 231 10.57 12.19 -16.65
N CYS A 232 9.97 11.55 -17.65
CA CYS A 232 8.75 12.04 -18.27
C CYS A 232 7.57 11.08 -18.17
N LEU A 233 7.81 9.83 -17.84
CA LEU A 233 6.78 8.82 -17.67
C LEU A 233 7.16 7.89 -16.50
N ALA A 234 6.18 7.56 -15.67
CA ALA A 234 6.32 6.55 -14.62
C ALA A 234 5.08 5.66 -14.56
N LEU A 235 5.28 4.35 -14.47
CA LEU A 235 4.28 3.46 -13.91
C LEU A 235 4.37 3.58 -12.40
N GLY A 236 3.30 4.05 -11.73
CA GLY A 236 3.34 4.37 -10.31
C GLY A 236 1.98 4.32 -9.64
N TYR A 237 2.00 4.46 -8.32
CA TYR A 237 0.82 4.54 -7.48
C TYR A 237 0.18 5.94 -7.57
N SER A 238 -1.16 6.00 -7.52
CA SER A 238 -1.91 7.23 -7.73
C SER A 238 -1.48 8.38 -6.82
N GLY A 239 -1.41 8.18 -5.51
CA GLY A 239 -1.04 9.23 -4.57
C GLY A 239 0.39 9.72 -4.76
N ASP A 240 1.33 8.83 -5.04
CA ASP A 240 2.73 9.17 -5.31
C ASP A 240 2.87 10.13 -6.50
N ILE A 241 2.05 9.90 -7.55
CA ILE A 241 2.06 10.79 -8.72
C ILE A 241 1.47 12.17 -8.36
N PHE A 242 0.47 12.22 -7.46
CA PHE A 242 -0.05 13.50 -6.98
C PHE A 242 0.95 14.20 -6.05
N ILE A 243 1.69 13.47 -5.20
CA ILE A 243 2.82 14.02 -4.43
C ILE A 243 3.89 14.57 -5.38
N ALA A 244 4.25 13.85 -6.44
CA ALA A 244 5.19 14.35 -7.45
C ALA A 244 4.67 15.62 -8.14
N SER A 245 3.37 15.71 -8.40
CA SER A 245 2.72 16.90 -8.98
C SER A 245 2.73 18.09 -8.03
N ASP A 246 2.45 17.86 -6.73
CA ASP A 246 2.45 18.92 -5.72
C ASP A 246 3.86 19.47 -5.46
N ASN A 247 4.86 18.60 -5.49
CA ASN A 247 6.27 18.96 -5.34
C ASN A 247 6.95 19.44 -6.64
N ALA A 248 6.19 19.50 -7.76
CA ALA A 248 6.77 19.82 -9.05
C ALA A 248 7.36 21.24 -9.09
N GLY A 249 8.54 21.35 -9.72
CA GLY A 249 9.21 22.64 -9.92
C GLY A 249 8.43 23.58 -10.84
N ASP A 250 8.79 24.88 -10.80
CA ASP A 250 8.15 25.87 -11.65
C ASP A 250 8.13 25.46 -13.15
N GLY A 251 6.93 25.38 -13.71
CA GLY A 251 6.72 25.03 -15.12
C GLY A 251 6.72 23.53 -15.42
N VAL A 252 6.76 22.68 -14.42
CA VAL A 252 6.58 21.23 -14.55
C VAL A 252 5.12 20.88 -14.26
N GLU A 253 4.40 20.37 -15.25
CA GLU A 253 3.03 19.88 -15.11
C GLU A 253 3.03 18.36 -15.16
N ILE A 254 2.57 17.73 -14.08
CA ILE A 254 2.44 16.28 -13.95
C ILE A 254 0.96 15.93 -13.94
N GLN A 255 0.59 14.91 -14.71
CA GLN A 255 -0.76 14.35 -14.69
C GLN A 255 -0.72 12.86 -14.37
N TYR A 256 -1.77 12.39 -13.71
CA TYR A 256 -2.02 10.98 -13.47
C TYR A 256 -3.08 10.46 -14.43
N LEU A 257 -2.82 9.31 -15.03
CA LEU A 257 -3.68 8.62 -15.96
C LEU A 257 -4.12 7.27 -15.38
N ILE A 258 -5.44 7.05 -15.30
CA ILE A 258 -6.04 5.73 -15.19
C ILE A 258 -6.43 5.28 -16.60
N PRO A 259 -5.76 4.28 -17.19
CA PRO A 259 -6.03 3.88 -18.58
C PRO A 259 -7.46 3.38 -18.78
N GLU A 260 -8.03 3.63 -19.99
CA GLU A 260 -9.40 3.25 -20.32
C GLU A 260 -9.63 1.73 -20.34
N GLU A 261 -8.59 0.94 -20.51
CA GLU A 261 -8.64 -0.53 -20.43
C GLU A 261 -8.88 -1.04 -19.02
N GLY A 262 -8.65 -0.20 -18.01
CA GLY A 262 -8.74 -0.52 -16.59
C GLY A 262 -7.38 -0.57 -15.90
N ALA A 263 -7.37 -0.33 -14.61
CA ALA A 263 -6.18 -0.27 -13.78
C ALA A 263 -6.27 -1.25 -12.60
N ALA A 264 -5.12 -1.65 -12.06
CA ALA A 264 -5.07 -2.37 -10.80
C ALA A 264 -5.56 -1.46 -9.67
N THR A 265 -6.51 -1.94 -8.86
CA THR A 265 -6.91 -1.32 -7.62
C THR A 265 -6.39 -2.13 -6.46
N LEU A 266 -5.72 -1.46 -5.53
CA LEU A 266 -5.14 -2.04 -4.34
C LEU A 266 -5.86 -1.52 -3.10
N PHE A 267 -6.00 -2.41 -2.12
CA PHE A 267 -6.38 -2.08 -0.75
C PHE A 267 -5.19 -2.36 0.13
N ASP A 268 -4.73 -1.37 0.88
CA ASP A 268 -3.67 -1.53 1.86
C ASP A 268 -4.27 -1.60 3.26
N PHE A 269 -3.67 -2.40 4.11
CA PHE A 269 -4.24 -2.78 5.40
C PHE A 269 -3.27 -2.53 6.55
N LEU A 270 -3.75 -1.95 7.63
CA LEU A 270 -3.05 -1.95 8.91
C LEU A 270 -3.18 -3.34 9.54
N ALA A 271 -2.07 -4.02 9.75
CA ALA A 271 -2.01 -5.37 10.30
C ALA A 271 -0.97 -5.48 11.43
N ILE A 272 -1.18 -6.42 12.34
CA ILE A 272 -0.29 -6.69 13.47
C ILE A 272 0.46 -7.99 13.21
N PRO A 273 1.80 -7.99 13.10
CA PRO A 273 2.59 -9.22 12.95
C PRO A 273 2.36 -10.21 14.08
N ALA A 274 2.42 -11.51 13.78
CA ALA A 274 2.25 -12.57 14.78
C ALA A 274 3.32 -12.54 15.89
N ASP A 275 4.48 -11.93 15.61
CA ASP A 275 5.60 -11.76 16.54
C ASP A 275 5.72 -10.33 17.11
N ALA A 276 4.65 -9.52 16.97
CA ALA A 276 4.63 -8.14 17.45
C ALA A 276 4.94 -8.07 18.96
N PRO A 277 5.94 -7.27 19.36
CA PRO A 277 6.29 -7.14 20.79
C PRO A 277 5.25 -6.35 21.61
N HIS A 278 4.47 -5.42 20.96
CA HIS A 278 3.54 -4.53 21.66
C HIS A 278 2.15 -4.51 20.98
N PRO A 279 1.41 -5.65 20.94
CA PRO A 279 0.14 -5.75 20.23
C PRO A 279 -0.97 -4.86 20.80
N ASP A 280 -0.94 -4.52 22.10
CA ASP A 280 -1.92 -3.59 22.68
C ASP A 280 -1.69 -2.14 22.22
N ASN A 281 -0.44 -1.71 22.10
CA ASN A 281 -0.10 -0.41 21.54
C ASN A 281 -0.42 -0.33 20.04
N ALA A 282 -0.23 -1.44 19.31
CA ALA A 282 -0.63 -1.55 17.92
C ALA A 282 -2.15 -1.33 17.72
N HIS A 283 -2.99 -1.95 18.56
CA HIS A 283 -4.44 -1.72 18.51
C HIS A 283 -4.80 -0.24 18.80
N LYS A 284 -4.09 0.42 19.73
CA LYS A 284 -4.32 1.85 20.01
C LYS A 284 -3.98 2.71 18.78
N PHE A 285 -2.87 2.40 18.11
CA PHE A 285 -2.47 3.12 16.91
C PHE A 285 -3.46 2.91 15.77
N ILE A 286 -3.88 1.66 15.51
CA ILE A 286 -4.93 1.37 14.50
C ILE A 286 -6.20 2.16 14.83
N ASN A 287 -6.65 2.14 16.10
CA ASN A 287 -7.86 2.86 16.49
C ASN A 287 -7.72 4.37 16.35
N TYR A 288 -6.55 4.95 16.61
CA TYR A 288 -6.23 6.36 16.40
C TYR A 288 -6.26 6.72 14.91
N ILE A 289 -5.64 5.92 14.04
CA ILE A 289 -5.69 6.14 12.58
C ILE A 289 -7.14 6.11 12.05
N LEU A 290 -8.02 5.33 12.68
CA LEU A 290 -9.44 5.27 12.31
C LEU A 290 -10.27 6.47 12.80
N GLU A 291 -9.69 7.44 13.47
CA GLU A 291 -10.36 8.69 13.78
C GLU A 291 -10.58 9.50 12.49
N PRO A 292 -11.80 10.02 12.24
CA PRO A 292 -12.13 10.68 10.98
C PRO A 292 -11.18 11.83 10.60
N GLU A 293 -10.87 12.70 11.57
CA GLU A 293 -9.97 13.84 11.35
C GLU A 293 -8.53 13.41 11.08
N VAL A 294 -8.07 12.32 11.73
CA VAL A 294 -6.71 11.79 11.56
C VAL A 294 -6.52 11.20 10.15
N VAL A 295 -7.40 10.28 9.76
CA VAL A 295 -7.26 9.64 8.44
C VAL A 295 -7.54 10.61 7.29
N ALA A 296 -8.42 11.61 7.48
CA ALA A 296 -8.65 12.66 6.50
C ALA A 296 -7.39 13.53 6.30
N ALA A 297 -6.72 13.92 7.39
CA ALA A 297 -5.45 14.65 7.31
C ALA A 297 -4.39 13.85 6.56
N ILE A 298 -4.34 12.52 6.78
CA ILE A 298 -3.44 11.65 6.02
C ILE A 298 -3.83 11.67 4.53
N THR A 299 -5.10 11.44 4.18
CA THR A 299 -5.58 11.47 2.80
C THR A 299 -5.25 12.80 2.10
N ASN A 300 -5.45 13.94 2.77
CA ASN A 300 -5.14 15.25 2.22
C ASN A 300 -3.65 15.46 1.95
N TYR A 301 -2.79 14.77 2.71
CA TYR A 301 -1.34 14.86 2.59
C TYR A 301 -0.76 13.87 1.56
N VAL A 302 -1.26 12.62 1.55
CA VAL A 302 -0.70 11.55 0.70
C VAL A 302 -1.49 11.30 -0.58
N TYR A 303 -2.65 11.96 -0.76
CA TYR A 303 -3.52 11.85 -1.94
C TYR A 303 -4.04 10.43 -2.26
N TYR A 304 -4.19 9.59 -1.23
CA TYR A 304 -4.84 8.29 -1.34
C TYR A 304 -6.22 8.32 -0.70
N ALA A 305 -7.21 7.69 -1.35
CA ALA A 305 -8.55 7.57 -0.80
C ALA A 305 -8.54 6.68 0.46
N ASN A 306 -9.29 7.05 1.48
CA ASN A 306 -9.49 6.24 2.67
C ASN A 306 -10.93 5.67 2.73
N PRO A 307 -11.12 4.53 3.39
CA PRO A 307 -12.43 3.87 3.50
C PRO A 307 -13.30 4.39 4.65
N ASN A 308 -12.93 5.46 5.33
CA ASN A 308 -13.61 5.99 6.51
C ASN A 308 -14.69 7.00 6.09
N LEU A 309 -15.96 6.62 6.16
CA LEU A 309 -17.06 7.47 5.68
C LEU A 309 -17.16 8.83 6.39
N PRO A 310 -17.10 8.91 7.74
CA PRO A 310 -17.10 10.21 8.43
C PRO A 310 -15.89 11.09 8.06
N ALA A 311 -14.77 10.53 7.65
CA ALA A 311 -13.59 11.30 7.26
C ALA A 311 -13.83 12.18 6.02
N LEU A 312 -14.78 11.81 5.16
CA LEU A 312 -15.10 12.58 3.95
C LEU A 312 -15.57 14.03 4.25
N GLU A 313 -16.00 14.30 5.48
CA GLU A 313 -16.34 15.67 5.91
C GLU A 313 -15.09 16.55 6.11
N PHE A 314 -13.94 15.93 6.35
CA PHE A 314 -12.64 16.57 6.61
C PHE A 314 -11.65 16.47 5.45
N VAL A 315 -11.97 15.68 4.43
CA VAL A 315 -11.16 15.60 3.20
C VAL A 315 -11.39 16.86 2.38
N ASP A 316 -10.30 17.48 1.92
CA ASP A 316 -10.33 18.69 1.11
C ASP A 316 -11.10 18.47 -0.19
N GLU A 317 -11.87 19.47 -0.61
CA GLU A 317 -12.76 19.34 -1.77
C GLU A 317 -11.99 19.05 -3.06
N GLU A 318 -10.77 19.59 -3.19
CA GLU A 318 -9.88 19.34 -4.33
C GLU A 318 -9.45 17.87 -4.40
N VAL A 319 -9.12 17.26 -3.24
CA VAL A 319 -8.76 15.84 -3.13
C VAL A 319 -9.97 14.96 -3.40
N LYS A 320 -11.09 15.27 -2.76
CA LYS A 320 -12.35 14.50 -2.86
C LYS A 320 -12.94 14.50 -4.27
N SER A 321 -12.82 15.61 -5.01
CA SER A 321 -13.35 15.74 -6.37
C SER A 321 -12.38 15.26 -7.46
N ASN A 322 -11.15 14.87 -7.09
CA ASN A 322 -10.16 14.40 -8.05
C ASN A 322 -10.47 12.93 -8.48
N PRO A 323 -10.77 12.69 -9.77
CA PRO A 323 -11.13 11.35 -10.26
C PRO A 323 -9.96 10.35 -10.26
N GLY A 324 -8.72 10.80 -10.09
CA GLY A 324 -7.57 9.95 -9.93
C GLY A 324 -7.39 9.44 -8.47
N ILE A 325 -8.04 10.11 -7.50
CA ILE A 325 -8.03 9.74 -6.07
C ILE A 325 -9.34 9.01 -5.71
N TYR A 326 -10.48 9.60 -6.09
CA TYR A 326 -11.82 9.02 -5.94
C TYR A 326 -12.42 8.78 -7.33
N PRO A 327 -12.06 7.65 -8.00
CA PRO A 327 -12.50 7.36 -9.34
C PRO A 327 -14.03 7.22 -9.44
N PRO A 328 -14.65 7.67 -10.54
CA PRO A 328 -16.07 7.46 -10.77
C PRO A 328 -16.40 5.97 -10.97
N GLU A 329 -17.67 5.59 -10.74
CA GLU A 329 -18.13 4.21 -10.78
C GLU A 329 -17.80 3.51 -12.13
N GLU A 330 -17.84 4.22 -13.25
CA GLU A 330 -17.50 3.71 -14.57
C GLU A 330 -16.02 3.33 -14.72
N THR A 331 -15.12 4.02 -14.02
CA THR A 331 -13.68 3.68 -13.97
C THR A 331 -13.45 2.50 -13.05
N ILE A 332 -14.10 2.50 -11.87
CA ILE A 332 -14.03 1.38 -10.91
C ILE A 332 -14.54 0.07 -11.54
N ALA A 333 -15.59 0.13 -12.37
CA ALA A 333 -16.15 -1.04 -13.03
C ALA A 333 -15.20 -1.75 -14.01
N LYS A 334 -14.15 -1.06 -14.49
CA LYS A 334 -13.09 -1.62 -15.35
C LYS A 334 -11.84 -2.05 -14.56
N ALA A 335 -11.76 -1.67 -13.29
CA ALA A 335 -10.62 -1.98 -12.45
C ALA A 335 -10.58 -3.47 -12.10
N PHE A 336 -9.37 -3.95 -11.83
CA PHE A 336 -9.15 -5.31 -11.34
C PHE A 336 -8.37 -5.29 -10.02
N VAL A 337 -8.59 -6.31 -9.21
CA VAL A 337 -7.92 -6.46 -7.91
C VAL A 337 -6.87 -7.55 -8.03
N MET A 338 -5.67 -7.27 -7.51
CA MET A 338 -4.60 -8.27 -7.43
C MET A 338 -4.94 -9.33 -6.37
N GLN A 339 -4.68 -10.59 -6.68
CA GLN A 339 -4.92 -11.74 -5.80
C GLN A 339 -3.58 -12.39 -5.41
N ALA A 340 -3.60 -13.10 -4.29
CA ALA A 340 -2.44 -13.85 -3.86
C ALA A 340 -2.20 -15.06 -4.79
N HIS A 341 -0.97 -15.21 -5.22
CA HIS A 341 -0.53 -16.37 -6.00
C HIS A 341 -0.09 -17.53 -5.11
N THR A 342 0.00 -18.72 -5.70
CA THR A 342 0.60 -19.88 -5.03
C THR A 342 2.10 -19.67 -4.82
N PRO A 343 2.70 -20.25 -3.75
CA PRO A 343 4.14 -20.10 -3.49
C PRO A 343 5.05 -20.55 -4.65
N ASP A 344 4.67 -21.61 -5.37
CA ASP A 344 5.42 -22.12 -6.51
C ASP A 344 5.42 -21.14 -7.70
N TYR A 345 4.28 -20.48 -7.91
CA TYR A 345 4.18 -19.44 -8.94
C TYR A 345 4.96 -18.19 -8.55
N GLU A 346 4.87 -17.75 -7.31
CA GLU A 346 5.62 -16.59 -6.78
C GLU A 346 7.14 -16.76 -6.95
N GLU A 347 7.67 -17.96 -6.69
CA GLU A 347 9.08 -18.25 -6.92
C GLU A 347 9.44 -18.13 -8.42
N THR A 348 8.57 -18.61 -9.29
CA THR A 348 8.76 -18.54 -10.75
C THR A 348 8.66 -17.08 -11.24
N LEU A 349 7.69 -16.34 -10.75
CA LEU A 349 7.46 -14.93 -11.05
C LEU A 349 8.67 -14.08 -10.65
N THR A 350 9.17 -14.25 -9.43
CA THR A 350 10.36 -13.54 -8.90
C THR A 350 11.61 -13.82 -9.75
N ARG A 351 11.82 -15.07 -10.18
CA ARG A 351 12.93 -15.44 -11.07
C ARG A 351 12.78 -14.78 -12.44
N THR A 352 11.56 -14.78 -12.99
CA THR A 352 11.25 -14.14 -14.27
C THR A 352 11.50 -12.63 -14.21
N TRP A 353 11.02 -11.98 -13.15
CA TRP A 353 11.26 -10.56 -12.90
C TRP A 353 12.74 -10.21 -12.82
N THR A 354 13.50 -11.03 -12.10
CA THR A 354 14.96 -10.87 -12.02
C THR A 354 15.61 -10.96 -13.41
N ARG A 355 15.20 -11.93 -14.28
CA ARG A 355 15.70 -12.03 -15.66
C ARG A 355 15.34 -10.78 -16.47
N ILE A 356 14.12 -10.29 -16.38
CA ILE A 356 13.69 -9.07 -17.05
C ILE A 356 14.61 -7.91 -16.64
N LYS A 357 14.80 -7.67 -15.35
CA LYS A 357 15.61 -6.54 -14.87
C LYS A 357 17.10 -6.65 -15.25
N THR A 358 17.68 -7.82 -15.11
CA THR A 358 19.12 -8.03 -15.34
C THR A 358 19.48 -8.34 -16.80
N GLY A 359 18.53 -8.84 -17.59
CA GLY A 359 18.79 -9.28 -18.97
C GLY A 359 19.55 -10.59 -19.07
N GLN A 360 19.53 -11.44 -18.01
CA GLN A 360 20.25 -12.71 -17.93
C GLN A 360 19.32 -13.90 -17.85
#